data_e0e353025f199cd611558db3f81f71d8
#
_entry.id   e0e353025f199cd611558db3f81f71d8
#
_cell.length_a   1.000
_cell.length_b   1.000
_cell.length_c   1.000
_cell.angle_alpha   90.00
_cell.angle_beta   90.00
_cell.angle_gamma   90.00
#
_symmetry.space_group_name_H-M   'P 1'
#
loop_
_entity.id
_entity.type
_entity.pdbx_description
1 polymer ?
#
loop_
_entity_poly.entity_id
_entity_poly.type
_entity_poly.pdbx_seq_one_letter_code
_entity_poly.pdbx_strand_id
1 'polypeptide(L)'
;MAYDCTDTAAFKGVWVFCEQREGKLMPTDFELISEARKLADELGCELSGLLLGENVEGIAKELGGYGADKVLVCDSPLLKDYTTDAYTKVICDVIHEYKPEVFLIGATNIGRDLGPRCAARLHTGLTADATHLDIDTAKYMDFLRTSSTIDVDSQKFNMEDRNLKMTRPAFGGHLMATIICPRFRPQMSTVRPGVMKKSAFDAAKAEACQIVKPAFELTEADCKTKVLSIEKAAKKMVDLIGADVVVSVGRGISKDPQAGIKLAEELAAELGGVVGASRAVVDSGWI
;
A
#
# COMPACT_ATOMS: atom_id res chain seq x y z
N MET A 1 9.02 -25.04 -13.04
CA MET A 1 7.83 -25.69 -12.45
C MET A 1 6.63 -24.78 -12.70
N ALA A 2 5.44 -25.33 -12.91
CA ALA A 2 4.24 -24.51 -13.04
C ALA A 2 4.00 -23.75 -11.73
N TYR A 3 3.41 -22.54 -11.81
CA TYR A 3 3.02 -21.77 -10.64
C TYR A 3 1.87 -22.48 -9.92
N ASP A 4 2.06 -22.75 -8.64
CA ASP A 4 1.05 -23.34 -7.76
C ASP A 4 1.00 -22.53 -6.47
N CYS A 5 -0.07 -21.76 -6.30
CA CYS A 5 -0.28 -20.91 -5.11
C CYS A 5 -0.56 -21.70 -3.83
N THR A 6 -0.81 -23.02 -3.92
CA THR A 6 -1.06 -23.90 -2.77
C THR A 6 0.22 -24.54 -2.21
N ASP A 7 1.31 -24.53 -2.97
CA ASP A 7 2.63 -24.98 -2.49
C ASP A 7 3.27 -23.85 -1.66
N THR A 8 2.73 -23.63 -0.45
CA THR A 8 3.13 -22.54 0.42
C THR A 8 4.60 -22.58 0.81
N ALA A 9 5.25 -23.74 0.82
CA ALA A 9 6.66 -23.90 1.18
C ALA A 9 7.62 -23.38 0.10
N ALA A 10 7.14 -23.26 -1.14
CA ALA A 10 7.93 -22.72 -2.25
C ALA A 10 8.05 -21.18 -2.24
N PHE A 11 7.27 -20.51 -1.38
CA PHE A 11 7.20 -19.05 -1.34
C PHE A 11 8.03 -18.50 -0.19
N LYS A 12 8.84 -17.46 -0.45
CA LYS A 12 9.71 -16.80 0.54
C LYS A 12 9.87 -15.32 0.24
N GLY A 13 10.05 -14.55 1.29
CA GLY A 13 10.31 -13.12 1.21
C GLY A 13 9.06 -12.26 1.33
N VAL A 14 9.26 -11.05 1.78
CA VAL A 14 8.21 -10.02 1.88
C VAL A 14 8.43 -9.01 0.77
N TRP A 15 7.37 -8.73 0.02
CA TRP A 15 7.41 -7.77 -1.07
C TRP A 15 6.47 -6.61 -0.84
N VAL A 16 6.87 -5.45 -1.33
CA VAL A 16 6.06 -4.23 -1.37
C VAL A 16 6.00 -3.73 -2.81
N PHE A 17 4.80 -3.55 -3.32
CA PHE A 17 4.61 -2.78 -4.55
C PHE A 17 4.88 -1.31 -4.26
N CYS A 18 5.87 -0.73 -4.91
CA CYS A 18 6.28 0.65 -4.77
C CYS A 18 5.64 1.47 -5.89
N GLU A 19 4.69 2.32 -5.52
CA GLU A 19 3.96 3.18 -6.45
C GLU A 19 4.80 4.39 -6.79
N GLN A 20 4.99 4.64 -8.07
CA GLN A 20 5.60 5.89 -8.53
C GLN A 20 4.61 6.68 -9.39
N ARG A 21 4.74 7.99 -9.38
CA ARG A 21 4.03 8.90 -10.27
C ARG A 21 5.02 9.90 -10.84
N GLU A 22 5.10 9.97 -12.16
CA GLU A 22 6.01 10.87 -12.88
C GLU A 22 7.48 10.75 -12.39
N GLY A 23 7.94 9.52 -12.10
CA GLY A 23 9.30 9.25 -11.63
C GLY A 23 9.56 9.61 -10.17
N LYS A 24 8.52 9.75 -9.34
CA LYS A 24 8.63 10.02 -7.90
C LYS A 24 7.93 8.92 -7.10
N LEU A 25 8.63 8.39 -6.09
CA LEU A 25 8.05 7.45 -5.14
C LEU A 25 6.97 8.13 -4.28
N MET A 26 5.96 7.37 -3.92
CA MET A 26 4.89 7.85 -3.06
C MET A 26 5.26 7.71 -1.58
N PRO A 27 4.83 8.62 -0.70
CA PRO A 27 5.09 8.53 0.75
C PRO A 27 4.66 7.18 1.36
N THR A 28 3.60 6.59 0.85
CA THR A 28 3.08 5.29 1.26
C THR A 28 4.09 4.15 1.05
N ASP A 29 4.98 4.26 0.06
CA ASP A 29 5.99 3.25 -0.19
C ASP A 29 6.99 3.17 0.98
N PHE A 30 7.40 4.31 1.50
CA PHE A 30 8.33 4.39 2.64
C PHE A 30 7.71 3.84 3.92
N GLU A 31 6.42 4.12 4.14
CA GLU A 31 5.65 3.54 5.25
C GLU A 31 5.61 2.00 5.13
N LEU A 32 5.26 1.50 3.94
CA LEU A 32 5.11 0.07 3.70
C LEU A 32 6.45 -0.69 3.75
N ILE A 33 7.51 -0.15 3.17
CA ILE A 33 8.86 -0.75 3.27
C ILE A 33 9.29 -0.83 4.73
N SER A 34 9.04 0.22 5.52
CA SER A 34 9.40 0.23 6.94
C SER A 34 8.60 -0.79 7.76
N GLU A 35 7.32 -0.97 7.46
CA GLU A 35 6.48 -1.98 8.12
C GLU A 35 6.85 -3.40 7.65
N ALA A 36 7.02 -3.58 6.34
CA ALA A 36 7.42 -4.85 5.74
C ALA A 36 8.79 -5.33 6.24
N ARG A 37 9.71 -4.42 6.63
CA ARG A 37 10.98 -4.77 7.25
C ARG A 37 10.78 -5.53 8.56
N LYS A 38 9.85 -5.08 9.39
CA LYS A 38 9.52 -5.78 10.66
C LYS A 38 8.99 -7.19 10.38
N LEU A 39 8.09 -7.32 9.40
CA LEU A 39 7.53 -8.62 9.01
C LEU A 39 8.60 -9.56 8.44
N ALA A 40 9.51 -9.03 7.61
CA ALA A 40 10.60 -9.81 7.05
C ALA A 40 11.61 -10.27 8.11
N ASP A 41 11.89 -9.42 9.11
CA ASP A 41 12.75 -9.78 10.25
C ASP A 41 12.11 -10.90 11.10
N GLU A 42 10.79 -10.87 11.30
CA GLU A 42 10.06 -11.92 12.00
C GLU A 42 10.04 -13.25 11.23
N LEU A 43 9.99 -13.19 9.91
CA LEU A 43 10.07 -14.37 9.04
C LEU A 43 11.51 -14.84 8.80
N GLY A 44 12.52 -14.04 9.14
CA GLY A 44 13.92 -14.32 8.86
C GLY A 44 14.22 -14.38 7.35
N CYS A 45 13.62 -13.47 6.57
CA CYS A 45 13.70 -13.44 5.12
C CYS A 45 14.02 -12.05 4.55
N GLU A 46 14.29 -11.99 3.26
CA GLU A 46 14.57 -10.73 2.55
C GLU A 46 13.29 -9.90 2.32
N LEU A 47 13.46 -8.58 2.36
CA LEU A 47 12.48 -7.60 1.94
C LEU A 47 12.82 -7.06 0.56
N SER A 48 11.88 -7.12 -0.36
CA SER A 48 12.05 -6.58 -1.71
C SER A 48 11.00 -5.52 -2.03
N GLY A 49 11.44 -4.39 -2.59
CA GLY A 49 10.56 -3.48 -3.31
C GLY A 49 10.32 -3.98 -4.73
N LEU A 50 9.12 -3.82 -5.25
CA LEU A 50 8.79 -4.07 -6.65
C LEU A 50 8.37 -2.73 -7.29
N LEU A 51 9.20 -2.20 -8.19
CA LEU A 51 9.05 -0.89 -8.81
C LEU A 51 8.87 -1.04 -10.32
N LEU A 52 7.77 -0.51 -10.84
CA LEU A 52 7.43 -0.52 -12.26
C LEU A 52 7.38 0.90 -12.81
N GLY A 53 7.84 1.08 -14.05
CA GLY A 53 7.76 2.38 -14.72
C GLY A 53 8.60 2.49 -15.97
N GLU A 54 8.85 3.73 -16.39
CA GLU A 54 9.81 4.08 -17.43
C GLU A 54 10.91 4.93 -16.81
N ASN A 55 12.19 4.52 -16.98
CA ASN A 55 13.36 5.22 -16.43
C ASN A 55 13.32 5.38 -14.90
N VAL A 56 12.86 4.36 -14.16
CA VAL A 56 12.64 4.43 -12.70
C VAL A 56 13.80 3.90 -11.86
N GLU A 57 14.84 3.35 -12.47
CA GLU A 57 16.00 2.78 -11.74
C GLU A 57 16.66 3.78 -10.80
N GLY A 58 16.73 5.06 -11.21
CA GLY A 58 17.40 6.12 -10.44
C GLY A 58 16.78 6.40 -9.06
N ILE A 59 15.50 6.09 -8.88
CA ILE A 59 14.79 6.28 -7.60
C ILE A 59 14.74 5.03 -6.73
N ALA A 60 15.12 3.87 -7.28
CA ALA A 60 14.94 2.58 -6.60
C ALA A 60 15.74 2.45 -5.29
N LYS A 61 16.98 2.96 -5.26
CA LYS A 61 17.85 2.87 -4.08
C LYS A 61 17.32 3.60 -2.85
N GLU A 62 16.48 4.62 -3.03
CA GLU A 62 15.84 5.33 -1.93
C GLU A 62 15.03 4.39 -1.04
N LEU A 63 14.40 3.37 -1.61
CA LEU A 63 13.64 2.36 -0.86
C LEU A 63 14.52 1.56 0.11
N GLY A 64 15.78 1.32 -0.26
CA GLY A 64 16.77 0.68 0.62
C GLY A 64 17.01 1.46 1.91
N GLY A 65 17.00 2.79 1.85
CA GLY A 65 17.17 3.67 3.01
C GLY A 65 16.06 3.50 4.08
N TYR A 66 14.93 2.92 3.71
CA TYR A 66 13.83 2.61 4.62
C TYR A 66 13.75 1.12 4.99
N GLY A 67 14.63 0.28 4.43
CA GLY A 67 14.80 -1.10 4.87
C GLY A 67 14.67 -2.19 3.81
N ALA A 68 14.50 -1.86 2.52
CA ALA A 68 14.52 -2.85 1.46
C ALA A 68 15.94 -3.40 1.26
N ASP A 69 16.09 -4.73 1.23
CA ASP A 69 17.36 -5.39 0.92
C ASP A 69 17.64 -5.29 -0.58
N LYS A 70 16.61 -5.38 -1.39
CA LYS A 70 16.69 -5.26 -2.84
C LYS A 70 15.44 -4.63 -3.45
N VAL A 71 15.58 -4.09 -4.64
CA VAL A 71 14.46 -3.59 -5.45
C VAL A 71 14.47 -4.28 -6.80
N LEU A 72 13.33 -4.91 -7.12
CA LEU A 72 13.05 -5.47 -8.42
C LEU A 72 12.52 -4.36 -9.32
N VAL A 73 13.28 -3.96 -10.32
CA VAL A 73 12.95 -2.86 -11.22
C VAL A 73 12.50 -3.42 -12.56
N CYS A 74 11.22 -3.22 -12.88
CA CYS A 74 10.63 -3.54 -14.17
C CYS A 74 10.48 -2.25 -14.99
N ASP A 75 11.45 -2.00 -15.85
CA ASP A 75 11.55 -0.77 -16.64
C ASP A 75 11.12 -1.02 -18.08
N SER A 76 10.09 -0.30 -18.53
CA SER A 76 9.59 -0.38 -19.92
C SER A 76 8.83 0.90 -20.28
N PRO A 77 8.92 1.38 -21.53
CA PRO A 77 8.07 2.47 -22.03
C PRO A 77 6.57 2.20 -21.91
N LEU A 78 6.15 0.93 -21.97
CA LEU A 78 4.75 0.51 -21.80
C LEU A 78 4.25 0.60 -20.35
N LEU A 79 5.16 0.82 -19.39
CA LEU A 79 4.87 1.00 -17.96
C LEU A 79 4.98 2.47 -17.53
N LYS A 80 5.17 3.40 -18.46
CA LYS A 80 5.27 4.84 -18.17
C LYS A 80 4.10 5.34 -17.36
N ASP A 81 2.90 5.09 -17.87
CA ASP A 81 1.64 5.45 -17.23
C ASP A 81 0.96 4.18 -16.68
N TYR A 82 0.33 4.30 -15.53
CA TYR A 82 -0.38 3.17 -14.94
C TYR A 82 -1.55 2.73 -15.85
N THR A 83 -1.54 1.47 -16.19
CA THR A 83 -2.70 0.75 -16.72
C THR A 83 -2.81 -0.59 -16.01
N THR A 84 -4.03 -0.97 -15.63
CA THR A 84 -4.29 -2.17 -14.82
C THR A 84 -3.76 -3.43 -15.50
N ASP A 85 -3.97 -3.57 -16.81
CA ASP A 85 -3.60 -4.79 -17.53
C ASP A 85 -2.08 -4.98 -17.64
N ALA A 86 -1.34 -3.93 -18.04
CA ALA A 86 0.11 -3.99 -18.18
C ALA A 86 0.79 -4.26 -16.83
N TYR A 87 0.43 -3.49 -15.80
CA TYR A 87 0.99 -3.65 -14.46
C TYR A 87 0.68 -5.02 -13.87
N THR A 88 -0.59 -5.47 -13.97
CA THR A 88 -0.98 -6.82 -13.48
C THR A 88 -0.21 -7.92 -14.17
N LYS A 89 -0.01 -7.81 -15.51
CA LYS A 89 0.75 -8.82 -16.26
C LYS A 89 2.17 -8.94 -15.73
N VAL A 90 2.89 -7.82 -15.70
CA VAL A 90 4.31 -7.82 -15.27
C VAL A 90 4.45 -8.28 -13.82
N ILE A 91 3.63 -7.77 -12.91
CA ILE A 91 3.68 -8.16 -11.49
C ILE A 91 3.43 -9.67 -11.33
N CYS A 92 2.41 -10.21 -11.99
CA CYS A 92 2.11 -11.64 -11.86
C CYS A 92 3.21 -12.51 -12.48
N ASP A 93 3.79 -12.12 -13.61
CA ASP A 93 4.88 -12.86 -14.25
C ASP A 93 6.12 -12.90 -13.32
N VAL A 94 6.47 -11.77 -12.71
CA VAL A 94 7.59 -11.70 -11.76
C VAL A 94 7.29 -12.48 -10.46
N ILE A 95 6.04 -12.44 -9.96
CA ILE A 95 5.63 -13.25 -8.80
C ILE A 95 5.67 -14.76 -9.11
N HIS A 96 5.34 -15.17 -10.33
CA HIS A 96 5.43 -16.58 -10.73
C HIS A 96 6.87 -17.10 -10.67
N GLU A 97 7.85 -16.26 -10.97
CA GLU A 97 9.27 -16.62 -10.94
C GLU A 97 9.85 -16.59 -9.52
N TYR A 98 9.62 -15.50 -8.79
CA TYR A 98 10.29 -15.21 -7.51
C TYR A 98 9.52 -15.71 -6.28
N LYS A 99 8.22 -15.93 -6.38
CA LYS A 99 7.34 -16.52 -5.36
C LYS A 99 7.47 -15.87 -3.97
N PRO A 100 7.09 -14.59 -3.81
CA PRO A 100 7.09 -13.96 -2.49
C PRO A 100 6.03 -14.59 -1.58
N GLU A 101 6.32 -14.72 -0.28
CA GLU A 101 5.36 -15.22 0.70
C GLU A 101 4.29 -14.18 1.04
N VAL A 102 4.71 -12.92 1.15
CA VAL A 102 3.85 -11.77 1.45
C VAL A 102 4.00 -10.73 0.36
N PHE A 103 2.88 -10.15 -0.08
CA PHE A 103 2.88 -9.04 -1.04
C PHE A 103 1.96 -7.92 -0.57
N LEU A 104 2.56 -6.79 -0.19
CA LEU A 104 1.86 -5.61 0.30
C LEU A 104 1.76 -4.54 -0.78
N ILE A 105 0.65 -3.84 -0.81
CA ILE A 105 0.33 -2.78 -1.77
C ILE A 105 -0.28 -1.60 -0.99
N GLY A 106 0.07 -0.36 -1.30
CA GLY A 106 -0.61 0.80 -0.72
C GLY A 106 -2.08 0.86 -1.15
N ALA A 107 -3.01 1.13 -0.23
CA ALA A 107 -4.44 1.30 -0.56
C ALA A 107 -4.73 2.68 -1.17
N THR A 108 -3.89 3.13 -2.09
CA THR A 108 -4.10 4.27 -2.98
C THR A 108 -5.17 3.94 -4.03
N ASN A 109 -5.56 4.90 -4.85
CA ASN A 109 -6.48 4.64 -5.97
C ASN A 109 -5.91 3.56 -6.92
N ILE A 110 -4.60 3.61 -7.22
CA ILE A 110 -3.92 2.60 -8.04
C ILE A 110 -3.90 1.25 -7.32
N GLY A 111 -3.48 1.20 -6.06
CA GLY A 111 -3.37 -0.06 -5.35
C GLY A 111 -4.70 -0.75 -5.08
N ARG A 112 -5.79 0.01 -4.90
CA ARG A 112 -7.16 -0.53 -4.77
C ARG A 112 -7.69 -1.15 -6.06
N ASP A 113 -7.23 -0.70 -7.21
CA ASP A 113 -7.51 -1.29 -8.52
C ASP A 113 -6.58 -2.49 -8.81
N LEU A 114 -5.27 -2.31 -8.63
CA LEU A 114 -4.24 -3.28 -8.97
C LEU A 114 -4.25 -4.54 -8.07
N GLY A 115 -4.37 -4.34 -6.76
CA GLY A 115 -4.26 -5.44 -5.78
C GLY A 115 -5.25 -6.57 -6.01
N PRO A 116 -6.57 -6.30 -6.10
CA PRO A 116 -7.58 -7.33 -6.38
C PRO A 116 -7.37 -8.01 -7.74
N ARG A 117 -6.89 -7.27 -8.73
CA ARG A 117 -6.63 -7.81 -10.06
C ARG A 117 -5.46 -8.80 -10.05
N CYS A 118 -4.38 -8.46 -9.34
CA CYS A 118 -3.25 -9.38 -9.12
C CYS A 118 -3.68 -10.62 -8.34
N ALA A 119 -4.40 -10.45 -7.22
CA ALA A 119 -4.86 -11.55 -6.39
C ALA A 119 -5.74 -12.55 -7.16
N ALA A 120 -6.67 -12.04 -7.97
CA ALA A 120 -7.52 -12.88 -8.82
C ALA A 120 -6.70 -13.66 -9.85
N ARG A 121 -5.69 -13.05 -10.47
CA ARG A 121 -4.83 -13.71 -11.47
C ARG A 121 -3.86 -14.72 -10.86
N LEU A 122 -3.44 -14.48 -9.62
CA LEU A 122 -2.58 -15.39 -8.84
C LEU A 122 -3.38 -16.47 -8.10
N HIS A 123 -4.70 -16.45 -8.18
CA HIS A 123 -5.60 -17.37 -7.47
C HIS A 123 -5.39 -17.39 -5.95
N THR A 124 -5.13 -16.22 -5.36
CA THR A 124 -4.95 -16.05 -3.91
C THR A 124 -5.96 -15.05 -3.33
N GLY A 125 -5.99 -14.93 -1.99
CA GLY A 125 -6.81 -13.96 -1.29
C GLY A 125 -6.10 -12.61 -1.14
N LEU A 126 -6.92 -11.53 -1.03
CA LEU A 126 -6.44 -10.20 -0.70
C LEU A 126 -7.29 -9.58 0.41
N THR A 127 -6.63 -9.11 1.47
CA THR A 127 -7.29 -8.29 2.49
C THR A 127 -7.19 -6.83 2.11
N ALA A 128 -8.33 -6.16 1.96
CA ALA A 128 -8.36 -4.77 1.55
C ALA A 128 -8.28 -3.83 2.77
N ASP A 129 -7.47 -2.77 2.64
CA ASP A 129 -7.49 -1.62 3.54
C ASP A 129 -7.05 -1.94 4.98
N ALA A 130 -6.04 -2.80 5.14
CA ALA A 130 -5.47 -3.14 6.43
C ALA A 130 -4.89 -1.91 7.13
N THR A 131 -4.99 -1.92 8.46
CA THR A 131 -4.46 -0.86 9.33
C THR A 131 -3.47 -1.40 10.37
N HIS A 132 -3.34 -2.73 10.48
CA HIS A 132 -2.36 -3.38 11.34
C HIS A 132 -1.97 -4.75 10.76
N LEU A 133 -0.69 -5.11 10.90
CA LEU A 133 -0.11 -6.33 10.33
C LEU A 133 0.80 -6.99 11.36
N ASP A 134 0.67 -8.31 11.55
CA ASP A 134 1.53 -9.14 12.39
C ASP A 134 1.83 -10.48 11.73
N ILE A 135 3.03 -10.99 11.92
CA ILE A 135 3.41 -12.39 11.65
C ILE A 135 3.45 -13.18 12.96
N ASP A 136 4.12 -12.62 13.96
CA ASP A 136 4.30 -13.29 15.25
C ASP A 136 2.99 -13.31 16.05
N THR A 137 2.58 -14.48 16.51
CA THR A 137 1.33 -14.65 17.25
C THR A 137 1.37 -13.98 18.63
N ALA A 138 2.53 -13.90 19.29
CA ALA A 138 2.64 -13.23 20.59
C ALA A 138 2.44 -11.72 20.44
N LYS A 139 3.04 -11.09 19.41
CA LYS A 139 2.83 -9.68 19.10
C LYS A 139 1.37 -9.39 18.76
N TYR A 140 0.75 -10.26 17.96
CA TYR A 140 -0.67 -10.15 17.66
C TYR A 140 -1.55 -10.24 18.92
N MET A 141 -1.24 -11.14 19.87
CA MET A 141 -1.95 -11.20 21.14
C MET A 141 -1.79 -9.93 21.96
N ASP A 142 -0.58 -9.34 21.99
CA ASP A 142 -0.33 -8.07 22.68
C ASP A 142 -1.09 -6.90 22.03
N PHE A 143 -1.16 -6.88 20.69
CA PHE A 143 -2.02 -5.95 19.98
C PHE A 143 -3.50 -6.13 20.38
N LEU A 144 -4.01 -7.36 20.43
CA LEU A 144 -5.40 -7.61 20.86
C LEU A 144 -5.67 -7.16 22.31
N ARG A 145 -4.73 -7.38 23.24
CA ARG A 145 -4.86 -6.92 24.64
C ARG A 145 -4.99 -5.41 24.76
N THR A 146 -4.30 -4.67 23.87
CA THR A 146 -4.27 -3.21 23.92
C THR A 146 -5.37 -2.55 23.09
N SER A 147 -5.86 -3.23 22.04
CA SER A 147 -6.71 -2.62 21.00
C SER A 147 -8.10 -3.23 20.89
N SER A 148 -8.41 -4.27 21.68
CA SER A 148 -9.69 -4.94 21.61
C SER A 148 -10.29 -5.22 23.00
N THR A 149 -11.57 -5.60 23.03
CA THR A 149 -12.28 -6.05 24.23
C THR A 149 -12.28 -7.58 24.36
N ILE A 150 -11.53 -8.29 23.50
CA ILE A 150 -11.45 -9.75 23.52
C ILE A 150 -10.61 -10.19 24.74
N ASP A 151 -11.14 -11.14 25.50
CA ASP A 151 -10.36 -11.82 26.53
C ASP A 151 -9.39 -12.80 25.84
N VAL A 152 -8.15 -12.30 25.60
CA VAL A 152 -7.12 -13.01 24.86
C VAL A 152 -6.68 -14.26 25.60
N ASP A 153 -6.67 -14.22 26.94
CA ASP A 153 -6.17 -15.33 27.76
C ASP A 153 -7.15 -16.51 27.82
N SER A 154 -8.42 -16.28 27.48
CA SER A 154 -9.42 -17.34 27.31
C SER A 154 -9.38 -18.02 25.94
N GLN A 155 -8.66 -17.45 24.96
CA GLN A 155 -8.58 -17.95 23.59
C GLN A 155 -7.40 -18.89 23.40
N LYS A 156 -7.56 -19.85 22.48
CA LYS A 156 -6.46 -20.74 22.07
C LYS A 156 -5.82 -20.20 20.80
N PHE A 157 -4.59 -19.76 20.89
CA PHE A 157 -3.76 -19.34 19.76
C PHE A 157 -2.74 -20.40 19.41
N ASN A 158 -2.47 -20.60 18.13
CA ASN A 158 -1.35 -21.38 17.67
C ASN A 158 -0.09 -20.48 17.65
N MET A 159 0.79 -20.66 18.62
CA MET A 159 2.02 -19.86 18.75
C MET A 159 3.05 -20.10 17.65
N GLU A 160 2.93 -21.22 16.94
CA GLU A 160 3.81 -21.55 15.80
C GLU A 160 3.27 -21.00 14.46
N ASP A 161 2.06 -20.42 14.46
CA ASP A 161 1.48 -19.86 13.26
C ASP A 161 2.24 -18.63 12.79
N ARG A 162 2.73 -18.68 11.56
CA ARG A 162 3.47 -17.62 10.86
C ARG A 162 2.67 -16.98 9.71
N ASN A 163 1.39 -17.25 9.62
CA ASN A 163 0.55 -16.56 8.64
C ASN A 163 0.43 -15.08 8.98
N LEU A 164 0.38 -14.25 7.95
CA LEU A 164 0.16 -12.82 8.08
C LEU A 164 -1.25 -12.56 8.64
N LYS A 165 -1.31 -11.90 9.79
CA LYS A 165 -2.54 -11.44 10.43
C LYS A 165 -2.81 -10.01 9.97
N MET A 166 -3.84 -9.85 9.14
CA MET A 166 -4.19 -8.59 8.48
C MET A 166 -5.43 -8.02 9.15
N THR A 167 -5.25 -7.02 10.01
CA THR A 167 -6.36 -6.40 10.73
C THR A 167 -6.85 -5.15 10.00
N ARG A 168 -8.16 -5.08 9.81
CA ARG A 168 -8.82 -3.98 9.10
C ARG A 168 -10.09 -3.55 9.80
N PRO A 169 -10.49 -2.26 9.70
CA PRO A 169 -11.80 -1.80 10.16
C PRO A 169 -12.91 -2.38 9.27
N ALA A 170 -14.01 -2.74 9.91
CA ALA A 170 -15.23 -3.21 9.29
C ALA A 170 -16.45 -2.45 9.86
N PHE A 171 -17.60 -2.52 9.18
CA PHE A 171 -18.84 -1.88 9.61
C PHE A 171 -18.68 -0.40 10.02
N GLY A 172 -18.02 0.39 9.14
CA GLY A 172 -17.82 1.81 9.40
C GLY A 172 -16.82 2.12 10.54
N GLY A 173 -15.96 1.15 10.90
CA GLY A 173 -14.95 1.29 11.95
C GLY A 173 -15.44 0.84 13.35
N HIS A 174 -16.67 0.36 13.47
CA HIS A 174 -17.20 -0.13 14.75
C HIS A 174 -16.61 -1.49 15.16
N LEU A 175 -16.12 -2.25 14.20
CA LEU A 175 -15.48 -3.55 14.42
C LEU A 175 -14.12 -3.58 13.73
N MET A 176 -13.19 -4.35 14.31
CA MET A 176 -11.93 -4.71 13.67
C MET A 176 -11.99 -6.19 13.30
N ALA A 177 -11.65 -6.52 12.06
CA ALA A 177 -11.60 -7.88 11.57
C ALA A 177 -10.15 -8.24 11.23
N THR A 178 -9.66 -9.35 11.80
CA THR A 178 -8.36 -9.92 11.41
C THR A 178 -8.58 -11.08 10.47
N ILE A 179 -7.90 -11.03 9.34
CA ILE A 179 -8.01 -11.99 8.24
C ILE A 179 -6.66 -12.65 8.05
N ILE A 180 -6.66 -13.95 7.80
CA ILE A 180 -5.48 -14.75 7.45
C ILE A 180 -5.72 -15.50 6.13
N CYS A 181 -4.64 -15.81 5.41
CA CYS A 181 -4.68 -16.59 4.18
C CYS A 181 -3.77 -17.84 4.30
N PRO A 182 -4.20 -18.89 5.03
CA PRO A 182 -3.29 -19.99 5.38
C PRO A 182 -3.00 -20.96 4.24
N ARG A 183 -3.83 -21.00 3.21
CA ARG A 183 -3.79 -22.02 2.14
C ARG A 183 -3.17 -21.57 0.84
N PHE A 184 -3.04 -20.27 0.62
CA PHE A 184 -2.61 -19.70 -0.66
C PHE A 184 -1.47 -18.69 -0.46
N ARG A 185 -0.62 -18.56 -1.47
CA ARG A 185 0.46 -17.57 -1.54
C ARG A 185 0.44 -16.83 -2.88
N PRO A 186 0.93 -15.58 -2.92
CA PRO A 186 1.33 -14.78 -1.75
C PRO A 186 0.16 -14.43 -0.84
N GLN A 187 0.42 -14.16 0.43
CA GLN A 187 -0.54 -13.51 1.32
C GLN A 187 -0.57 -12.02 0.96
N MET A 188 -1.72 -11.53 0.52
CA MET A 188 -1.80 -10.18 -0.04
C MET A 188 -2.67 -9.26 0.80
N SER A 189 -2.22 -8.01 0.94
CA SER A 189 -3.00 -6.95 1.56
C SER A 189 -2.78 -5.63 0.84
N THR A 190 -3.87 -4.85 0.71
CA THR A 190 -3.70 -3.41 0.55
C THR A 190 -3.70 -2.76 1.92
N VAL A 191 -2.81 -1.79 2.15
CA VAL A 191 -2.60 -1.14 3.44
C VAL A 191 -2.97 0.34 3.32
N ARG A 192 -3.76 0.83 4.27
CA ARG A 192 -4.23 2.22 4.27
C ARG A 192 -3.06 3.19 4.39
N PRO A 193 -2.94 4.20 3.50
CA PRO A 193 -1.93 5.25 3.63
C PRO A 193 -2.05 6.02 4.94
N GLY A 194 -0.91 6.43 5.52
CA GLY A 194 -0.84 7.25 6.74
C GLY A 194 -1.07 6.49 8.05
N VAL A 195 -1.22 5.15 8.02
CA VAL A 195 -1.40 4.35 9.25
C VAL A 195 -0.11 3.70 9.74
N MET A 196 0.83 3.43 8.82
CA MET A 196 2.13 2.88 9.16
C MET A 196 3.16 4.00 9.32
N LYS A 197 4.09 3.82 10.25
CA LYS A 197 5.14 4.82 10.47
C LYS A 197 6.37 4.48 9.64
N LYS A 198 6.79 5.43 8.79
CA LYS A 198 8.09 5.30 8.12
C LYS A 198 9.23 5.39 9.11
N SER A 199 10.27 4.58 8.92
CA SER A 199 11.52 4.66 9.66
C SER A 199 12.32 5.92 9.31
N ALA A 200 13.35 6.23 10.09
CA ALA A 200 14.34 7.21 9.67
C ALA A 200 15.09 6.69 8.43
N PHE A 201 15.43 7.59 7.52
CA PHE A 201 16.23 7.26 6.33
C PHE A 201 17.67 6.92 6.72
N ASP A 202 18.18 5.82 6.22
CA ASP A 202 19.54 5.34 6.42
C ASP A 202 20.29 5.31 5.08
N ALA A 203 21.21 6.24 4.89
CA ALA A 203 21.97 6.34 3.64
C ALA A 203 22.86 5.12 3.36
N ALA A 204 23.40 4.48 4.42
CA ALA A 204 24.23 3.29 4.24
C ALA A 204 23.41 2.10 3.74
N LYS A 205 22.19 1.94 4.22
CA LYS A 205 21.25 0.93 3.72
C LYS A 205 20.81 1.24 2.28
N ALA A 206 20.57 2.50 1.93
CA ALA A 206 20.24 2.89 0.57
C ALA A 206 21.36 2.51 -0.42
N GLU A 207 22.62 2.75 -0.05
CA GLU A 207 23.77 2.36 -0.89
C GLU A 207 23.96 0.83 -0.98
N ALA A 208 23.68 0.10 0.10
CA ALA A 208 23.79 -1.36 0.14
C ALA A 208 22.65 -2.08 -0.62
N CYS A 209 21.54 -1.38 -0.89
CA CYS A 209 20.37 -1.94 -1.53
C CYS A 209 20.68 -2.45 -2.94
N GLN A 210 20.33 -3.70 -3.21
CA GLN A 210 20.57 -4.34 -4.50
C GLN A 210 19.47 -3.96 -5.50
N ILE A 211 19.88 -3.66 -6.73
CA ILE A 211 18.94 -3.46 -7.84
C ILE A 211 18.94 -4.74 -8.69
N VAL A 212 17.77 -5.34 -8.84
CA VAL A 212 17.55 -6.54 -9.65
C VAL A 212 16.62 -6.19 -10.79
N LYS A 213 16.96 -6.61 -11.99
CA LYS A 213 16.13 -6.44 -13.19
C LYS A 213 15.55 -7.81 -13.58
N PRO A 214 14.35 -8.15 -13.13
CA PRO A 214 13.72 -9.41 -13.51
C PRO A 214 13.43 -9.43 -15.02
N ALA A 215 13.52 -10.60 -15.63
CA ALA A 215 13.04 -10.78 -16.98
C ALA A 215 11.51 -10.78 -17.01
N PHE A 216 10.91 -10.05 -17.93
CA PHE A 216 9.48 -10.08 -18.18
C PHE A 216 9.19 -9.78 -19.65
N GLU A 217 8.08 -10.26 -20.15
CA GLU A 217 7.62 -9.97 -21.50
C GLU A 217 6.38 -9.08 -21.43
N LEU A 218 6.44 -7.93 -22.08
CA LEU A 218 5.31 -7.00 -22.20
C LEU A 218 5.29 -6.45 -23.62
N THR A 219 4.15 -6.61 -24.28
CA THR A 219 3.90 -6.13 -25.64
C THR A 219 2.72 -5.19 -25.68
N GLU A 220 2.56 -4.42 -26.74
CA GLU A 220 1.38 -3.58 -26.94
C GLU A 220 0.07 -4.38 -26.96
N ALA A 221 0.10 -5.65 -27.36
CA ALA A 221 -1.07 -6.53 -27.35
C ALA A 221 -1.57 -6.87 -25.92
N ASP A 222 -0.69 -6.78 -24.93
CA ASP A 222 -1.02 -6.99 -23.53
C ASP A 222 -1.70 -5.74 -22.92
N CYS A 223 -1.50 -4.57 -23.50
CA CYS A 223 -2.04 -3.30 -23.04
C CYS A 223 -3.44 -3.10 -23.64
N LYS A 224 -4.49 -3.39 -22.86
CA LYS A 224 -5.89 -3.26 -23.34
C LYS A 224 -6.39 -1.82 -23.34
N THR A 225 -5.76 -0.95 -22.58
CA THR A 225 -6.06 0.47 -22.47
C THR A 225 -4.82 1.30 -22.71
N LYS A 226 -5.01 2.54 -23.18
CA LYS A 226 -3.94 3.50 -23.42
C LYS A 226 -4.31 4.84 -22.82
N VAL A 227 -3.41 5.44 -22.06
CA VAL A 227 -3.55 6.82 -21.60
C VAL A 227 -3.34 7.76 -22.79
N LEU A 228 -4.33 8.56 -23.11
CA LEU A 228 -4.27 9.51 -24.25
C LEU A 228 -3.72 10.86 -23.82
N SER A 229 -4.12 11.33 -22.63
CA SER A 229 -3.65 12.60 -22.05
C SER A 229 -3.78 12.56 -20.54
N ILE A 230 -2.91 13.30 -19.86
CA ILE A 230 -2.97 13.57 -18.42
C ILE A 230 -3.12 15.08 -18.26
N GLU A 231 -4.27 15.53 -17.77
CA GLU A 231 -4.50 16.93 -17.45
C GLU A 231 -4.21 17.18 -15.98
N LYS A 232 -3.26 18.05 -15.70
CA LYS A 232 -2.94 18.45 -14.32
C LYS A 232 -3.97 19.48 -13.85
N ALA A 233 -4.50 19.25 -12.62
CA ALA A 233 -5.38 20.25 -12.01
C ALA A 233 -4.72 21.62 -11.96
N ALA A 234 -5.40 22.66 -12.47
CA ALA A 234 -4.88 24.01 -12.51
C ALA A 234 -4.68 24.63 -11.10
N LYS A 235 -5.44 24.15 -10.12
CA LYS A 235 -5.28 24.53 -8.70
C LYS A 235 -4.42 23.48 -7.98
N LYS A 236 -3.46 23.94 -7.18
CA LYS A 236 -2.72 23.09 -6.27
C LYS A 236 -3.74 22.47 -5.30
N MET A 237 -3.93 21.16 -5.41
CA MET A 237 -4.81 20.45 -4.47
C MET A 237 -4.21 20.52 -3.06
N VAL A 238 -5.09 20.74 -2.09
CA VAL A 238 -4.70 20.77 -0.67
C VAL A 238 -4.28 19.36 -0.27
N ASP A 239 -3.10 19.23 0.33
CA ASP A 239 -2.63 17.96 0.88
C ASP A 239 -3.28 17.73 2.25
N LEU A 240 -4.41 17.04 2.25
CA LEU A 240 -5.13 16.69 3.48
C LEU A 240 -4.44 15.59 4.28
N ILE A 241 -3.62 14.75 3.63
CA ILE A 241 -2.95 13.63 4.28
C ILE A 241 -1.71 14.10 5.03
N GLY A 242 -0.96 15.04 4.44
CA GLY A 242 0.24 15.61 5.04
C GLY A 242 -0.03 16.78 5.99
N ALA A 243 -1.28 17.21 6.17
CA ALA A 243 -1.62 18.34 7.04
C ALA A 243 -1.75 17.92 8.51
N ASP A 244 -1.11 18.66 9.42
CA ASP A 244 -1.21 18.44 10.87
C ASP A 244 -2.60 18.81 11.42
N VAL A 245 -3.26 19.80 10.79
CA VAL A 245 -4.59 20.28 11.20
C VAL A 245 -5.49 20.38 9.97
N VAL A 246 -6.68 19.76 10.05
CA VAL A 246 -7.70 19.83 9.00
C VAL A 246 -9.00 20.35 9.58
N VAL A 247 -9.47 21.48 9.07
CA VAL A 247 -10.81 22.02 9.39
C VAL A 247 -11.79 21.54 8.31
N SER A 248 -12.72 20.67 8.68
CA SER A 248 -13.63 20.03 7.73
C SER A 248 -15.02 20.65 7.72
N VAL A 249 -15.53 20.93 6.51
CA VAL A 249 -16.91 21.38 6.29
C VAL A 249 -17.80 20.26 5.80
N GLY A 250 -19.03 20.24 6.27
CA GLY A 250 -20.04 19.28 5.91
C GLY A 250 -21.33 19.94 5.39
N ARG A 251 -22.38 19.16 5.13
CA ARG A 251 -23.68 19.66 4.64
C ARG A 251 -24.35 20.73 5.55
N GLY A 252 -23.89 20.90 6.79
CA GLY A 252 -24.37 21.95 7.69
C GLY A 252 -24.25 23.38 7.15
N ILE A 253 -23.30 23.60 6.20
CA ILE A 253 -23.11 24.90 5.55
C ILE A 253 -24.11 25.17 4.39
N SER A 254 -25.05 24.29 4.12
CA SER A 254 -25.96 24.34 2.94
C SER A 254 -26.78 25.62 2.81
N LYS A 255 -27.02 26.36 3.88
CA LYS A 255 -27.76 27.64 3.85
C LYS A 255 -26.94 28.75 3.16
N ASP A 256 -25.64 28.79 3.39
CA ASP A 256 -24.69 29.70 2.78
C ASP A 256 -23.32 29.01 2.69
N PRO A 257 -23.08 28.22 1.61
CA PRO A 257 -21.85 27.45 1.47
C PRO A 257 -20.60 28.32 1.46
N GLN A 258 -20.66 29.48 0.80
CA GLN A 258 -19.50 30.37 0.66
C GLN A 258 -19.12 30.99 2.00
N ALA A 259 -20.08 31.44 2.80
CA ALA A 259 -19.79 31.94 4.13
C ALA A 259 -19.26 30.86 5.06
N GLY A 260 -19.80 29.63 4.96
CA GLY A 260 -19.33 28.49 5.75
C GLY A 260 -17.90 28.07 5.39
N ILE A 261 -17.56 28.05 4.11
CA ILE A 261 -16.18 27.74 3.63
C ILE A 261 -15.22 28.82 4.10
N LYS A 262 -15.57 30.11 3.92
CA LYS A 262 -14.74 31.22 4.35
C LYS A 262 -14.44 31.19 5.86
N LEU A 263 -15.42 30.90 6.68
CA LEU A 263 -15.22 30.75 8.13
C LEU A 263 -14.27 29.59 8.46
N ALA A 264 -14.37 28.49 7.72
CA ALA A 264 -13.46 27.35 7.89
C ALA A 264 -12.02 27.69 7.43
N GLU A 265 -11.87 28.50 6.37
CA GLU A 265 -10.56 28.99 5.89
C GLU A 265 -9.92 29.92 6.93
N GLU A 266 -10.68 30.84 7.51
CA GLU A 266 -10.21 31.72 8.57
C GLU A 266 -9.73 30.91 9.80
N LEU A 267 -10.52 29.93 10.24
CA LEU A 267 -10.14 29.06 11.36
C LEU A 267 -8.92 28.20 11.02
N ALA A 268 -8.84 27.64 9.81
CA ALA A 268 -7.70 26.85 9.39
C ALA A 268 -6.42 27.67 9.34
N ALA A 269 -6.50 28.93 8.87
CA ALA A 269 -5.37 29.85 8.84
C ALA A 269 -4.84 30.15 10.25
N GLU A 270 -5.71 30.42 11.24
CA GLU A 270 -5.33 30.67 12.64
C GLU A 270 -4.66 29.43 13.29
N LEU A 271 -5.08 28.23 12.88
CA LEU A 271 -4.53 26.97 13.40
C LEU A 271 -3.32 26.46 12.62
N GLY A 272 -2.88 27.16 11.56
CA GLY A 272 -1.82 26.69 10.68
C GLY A 272 -2.19 25.42 9.90
N GLY A 273 -3.49 25.21 9.65
CA GLY A 273 -4.03 24.02 9.02
C GLY A 273 -4.59 24.28 7.61
N VAL A 274 -5.36 23.30 7.13
CA VAL A 274 -5.99 23.32 5.81
C VAL A 274 -7.50 23.05 5.92
N VAL A 275 -8.26 23.44 4.88
CA VAL A 275 -9.69 23.15 4.81
C VAL A 275 -9.91 21.85 4.04
N GLY A 276 -10.68 20.94 4.64
CA GLY A 276 -11.21 19.74 4.03
C GLY A 276 -12.73 19.80 3.88
N ALA A 277 -13.29 18.92 3.05
CA ALA A 277 -14.72 18.86 2.87
C ALA A 277 -15.24 17.42 2.84
N SER A 278 -16.46 17.22 3.33
CA SER A 278 -17.13 15.93 3.16
C SER A 278 -17.51 15.70 1.69
N ARG A 279 -17.63 14.44 1.28
CA ARG A 279 -18.03 14.07 -0.08
C ARG A 279 -19.30 14.82 -0.55
N ALA A 280 -20.28 14.98 0.32
CA ALA A 280 -21.52 15.69 -0.02
C ALA A 280 -21.31 17.16 -0.40
N VAL A 281 -20.31 17.84 0.16
CA VAL A 281 -19.94 19.23 -0.17
C VAL A 281 -19.27 19.27 -1.54
N VAL A 282 -18.34 18.34 -1.78
CA VAL A 282 -17.63 18.20 -3.06
C VAL A 282 -18.60 17.83 -4.20
N ASP A 283 -19.45 16.82 -3.99
CA ASP A 283 -20.45 16.38 -4.98
C ASP A 283 -21.46 17.49 -5.31
N SER A 284 -21.69 18.44 -4.40
CA SER A 284 -22.54 19.61 -4.61
C SER A 284 -21.83 20.77 -5.34
N GLY A 285 -20.52 20.64 -5.58
CA GLY A 285 -19.69 21.67 -6.24
C GLY A 285 -19.52 22.96 -5.43
N TRP A 286 -19.63 22.89 -4.09
CA TRP A 286 -19.48 24.06 -3.23
C TRP A 286 -17.99 24.41 -2.97
N ILE A 287 -17.07 23.43 -3.08
CA ILE A 287 -15.61 23.57 -2.92
C ILE A 287 -14.88 22.76 -3.99
#